data_eb605d980d5797559b2bbb2257951b96
#
_entry.id   eb605d980d5797559b2bbb2257951b96
#
_cell.length_a   1.000
_cell.length_b   1.000
_cell.length_c   1.000
_cell.angle_alpha   90.00
_cell.angle_beta   90.00
_cell.angle_gamma   90.00
#
_symmetry.space_group_name_H-M   'P 1'
#
loop_
_entity.id
_entity.type
_entity.pdbx_description
1 polymer ?
#
loop_
_entity_poly.entity_id
_entity_poly.type
_entity_poly.pdbx_seq_one_letter_code
_entity_poly.pdbx_strand_id
1 'polypeptide(L)'
;MSGPLQYKWFFESTTPVEGHMHAIARTISTLQTKFQFMEIFETHSYGKVLVLDGRIQSSQHDEFIYHEILVQPGLLAHPKPVRAMVIGGGEGATVREILRHPTITDCLMVDIDGEVVEECKKHLPEMHQGAFEDKRTRVLHEDARAYLEKTKERFDLIVVDLPEPLEEGPACLLFTTEFYTLIHDRLTDHGVMTMQAGMTKINELFFY
;
A
#
# COMPACT_ATOMS: atom_id res chain seq x y z
N MET A 1 -39.23 14.35 -14.45
CA MET A 1 -38.95 12.89 -14.53
C MET A 1 -37.50 12.76 -14.96
N SER A 2 -36.63 12.42 -14.04
CA SER A 2 -35.23 12.09 -14.37
C SER A 2 -35.25 10.76 -15.14
N GLY A 3 -34.68 10.75 -16.34
CA GLY A 3 -34.48 9.52 -17.11
C GLY A 3 -33.62 8.53 -16.31
N PRO A 4 -33.51 7.28 -16.78
CA PRO A 4 -32.67 6.29 -16.08
C PRO A 4 -31.25 6.83 -15.98
N LEU A 5 -30.72 6.86 -14.76
CA LEU A 5 -29.34 7.26 -14.49
C LEU A 5 -28.43 6.26 -15.20
N GLN A 6 -27.72 6.71 -16.23
CA GLN A 6 -26.71 5.90 -16.91
C GLN A 6 -25.38 6.18 -16.25
N TYR A 7 -24.92 5.21 -15.44
CA TYR A 7 -23.58 5.24 -14.87
C TYR A 7 -22.60 4.47 -15.75
N LYS A 8 -21.34 4.94 -15.80
CA LYS A 8 -20.21 4.09 -16.15
C LYS A 8 -19.90 3.23 -14.93
N TRP A 9 -19.73 1.93 -15.14
CA TRP A 9 -19.46 0.98 -14.07
C TRP A 9 -18.05 0.44 -14.19
N PHE A 10 -17.34 0.41 -13.06
CA PHE A 10 -16.13 -0.37 -12.88
C PHE A 10 -16.52 -1.72 -12.27
N PHE A 11 -16.04 -2.80 -12.86
CA PHE A 11 -16.23 -4.14 -12.35
C PHE A 11 -14.90 -4.66 -11.82
N GLU A 12 -14.85 -5.00 -10.54
CA GLU A 12 -13.73 -5.64 -9.88
C GLU A 12 -14.03 -7.11 -9.69
N SER A 13 -13.23 -7.98 -10.30
CA SER A 13 -13.31 -9.42 -10.07
C SER A 13 -12.54 -9.78 -8.80
N THR A 14 -13.23 -10.27 -7.79
CA THR A 14 -12.62 -10.71 -6.53
C THR A 14 -12.24 -12.19 -6.55
N THR A 15 -13.01 -13.00 -7.31
CA THR A 15 -12.71 -14.41 -7.62
C THR A 15 -13.10 -14.68 -9.07
N PRO A 16 -12.78 -15.85 -9.65
CA PRO A 16 -13.24 -16.20 -11.00
C PRO A 16 -14.76 -16.19 -11.19
N VAL A 17 -15.53 -16.21 -10.10
CA VAL A 17 -17.01 -16.33 -10.14
C VAL A 17 -17.72 -15.24 -9.34
N GLU A 18 -16.99 -14.33 -8.70
CA GLU A 18 -17.55 -13.24 -7.89
C GLU A 18 -16.84 -11.92 -8.18
N GLY A 19 -17.55 -10.82 -8.01
CA GLY A 19 -16.98 -9.49 -8.17
C GLY A 19 -17.92 -8.40 -7.69
N HIS A 20 -17.38 -7.19 -7.61
CA HIS A 20 -18.09 -5.98 -7.20
C HIS A 20 -18.24 -5.00 -8.34
N MET A 21 -19.29 -4.20 -8.30
CA MET A 21 -19.54 -3.14 -9.28
C MET A 21 -19.60 -1.78 -8.58
N HIS A 22 -18.83 -0.84 -9.10
CA HIS A 22 -18.76 0.52 -8.57
C HIS A 22 -19.17 1.53 -9.64
N ALA A 23 -20.15 2.37 -9.34
CA ALA A 23 -20.56 3.45 -10.24
C ALA A 23 -19.51 4.55 -10.24
N ILE A 24 -18.93 4.84 -11.41
CA ILE A 24 -17.91 5.86 -11.61
C ILE A 24 -18.60 7.21 -11.79
N ALA A 25 -18.22 8.19 -10.96
CA ALA A 25 -18.62 9.57 -11.13
C ALA A 25 -17.73 10.27 -12.18
N ARG A 26 -16.41 10.08 -12.10
CA ARG A 26 -15.44 10.59 -13.10
C ARG A 26 -14.12 9.81 -13.02
N THR A 27 -13.46 9.70 -14.17
CA THR A 27 -12.06 9.24 -14.24
C THR A 27 -11.13 10.44 -14.00
N ILE A 28 -10.11 10.26 -13.16
CA ILE A 28 -9.16 11.31 -12.78
C ILE A 28 -7.85 11.12 -13.51
N SER A 29 -7.26 9.92 -13.44
CA SER A 29 -6.01 9.57 -14.13
C SER A 29 -6.04 8.13 -14.58
N THR A 30 -5.37 7.84 -15.69
CA THR A 30 -5.07 6.48 -16.17
C THR A 30 -3.67 6.46 -16.73
N LEU A 31 -2.86 5.49 -16.30
CA LEU A 31 -1.47 5.41 -16.71
C LEU A 31 -1.03 3.95 -16.82
N GLN A 32 -0.38 3.60 -17.92
CA GLN A 32 0.37 2.35 -18.03
C GLN A 32 1.80 2.64 -17.64
N THR A 33 2.22 2.15 -16.48
CA THR A 33 3.62 2.23 -16.05
C THR A 33 4.41 1.04 -16.60
N LYS A 34 5.67 0.97 -16.28
CA LYS A 34 6.51 -0.19 -16.59
C LYS A 34 6.05 -1.45 -15.84
N PHE A 35 5.38 -1.30 -14.71
CA PHE A 35 5.08 -2.38 -13.77
C PHE A 35 3.62 -2.80 -13.78
N GLN A 36 2.68 -1.86 -14.00
CA GLN A 36 1.25 -2.10 -13.83
C GLN A 36 0.40 -1.05 -14.54
N PHE A 37 -0.87 -1.37 -14.75
CA PHE A 37 -1.86 -0.41 -15.22
C PHE A 37 -2.55 0.25 -14.04
N MET A 38 -2.39 1.57 -13.91
CA MET A 38 -2.98 2.35 -12.83
C MET A 38 -4.19 3.15 -13.32
N GLU A 39 -5.22 3.18 -12.50
CA GLU A 39 -6.35 4.10 -12.64
C GLU A 39 -6.64 4.81 -11.31
N ILE A 40 -6.97 6.08 -11.39
CA ILE A 40 -7.59 6.82 -10.29
C ILE A 40 -8.92 7.34 -10.80
N PHE A 41 -10.00 7.00 -10.13
CA PHE A 41 -11.33 7.53 -10.43
C PHE A 41 -12.13 7.78 -9.15
N GLU A 42 -13.14 8.62 -9.28
CA GLU A 42 -14.08 8.91 -8.21
C GLU A 42 -15.33 8.03 -8.38
N THR A 43 -15.68 7.32 -7.32
CA THR A 43 -16.93 6.54 -7.24
C THR A 43 -17.99 7.33 -6.49
N HIS A 44 -19.27 6.96 -6.67
CA HIS A 44 -20.37 7.56 -5.92
C HIS A 44 -20.43 7.12 -4.45
N SER A 45 -19.82 5.98 -4.10
CA SER A 45 -19.95 5.38 -2.76
C SER A 45 -18.69 5.53 -1.91
N TYR A 46 -17.49 5.50 -2.54
CA TYR A 46 -16.21 5.41 -1.82
C TYR A 46 -15.29 6.62 -2.05
N GLY A 47 -15.78 7.66 -2.77
CA GLY A 47 -14.95 8.79 -3.16
C GLY A 47 -13.88 8.37 -4.16
N LYS A 48 -12.70 8.96 -4.08
CA LYS A 48 -11.57 8.60 -4.94
C LYS A 48 -11.04 7.21 -4.58
N VAL A 49 -10.70 6.43 -5.60
CA VAL A 49 -10.11 5.10 -5.46
C VAL A 49 -8.84 5.00 -6.30
N LEU A 50 -7.84 4.30 -5.76
CA LEU A 50 -6.67 3.84 -6.49
C LEU A 50 -6.92 2.41 -6.97
N VAL A 51 -6.71 2.18 -8.23
CA VAL A 51 -6.86 0.86 -8.87
C VAL A 51 -5.54 0.49 -9.54
N LEU A 52 -5.04 -0.71 -9.27
CA LEU A 52 -3.87 -1.28 -9.92
C LEU A 52 -4.27 -2.61 -10.56
N ASP A 53 -4.00 -2.76 -11.85
CA ASP A 53 -4.34 -3.94 -12.65
C ASP A 53 -5.78 -4.43 -12.48
N GLY A 54 -6.73 -3.46 -12.44
CA GLY A 54 -8.16 -3.73 -12.31
C GLY A 54 -8.62 -4.11 -10.90
N ARG A 55 -7.80 -3.93 -9.87
CA ARG A 55 -8.13 -4.17 -8.46
C ARG A 55 -8.05 -2.88 -7.65
N ILE A 56 -9.07 -2.59 -6.86
CA ILE A 56 -9.07 -1.46 -5.93
C ILE A 56 -8.07 -1.76 -4.81
N GLN A 57 -7.10 -0.87 -4.65
CA GLN A 57 -6.09 -0.95 -3.60
C GLN A 57 -6.52 -0.19 -2.35
N SER A 58 -7.03 1.02 -2.55
CA SER A 58 -7.54 1.83 -1.44
C SER A 58 -8.62 2.79 -1.92
N SER A 59 -9.48 3.23 -1.00
CA SER A 59 -10.54 4.19 -1.23
C SER A 59 -10.50 5.32 -0.21
N GLN A 60 -10.85 6.53 -0.64
CA GLN A 60 -10.88 7.70 0.22
C GLN A 60 -11.78 7.53 1.46
N HIS A 61 -12.83 6.71 1.35
CA HIS A 61 -13.84 6.59 2.38
C HIS A 61 -13.41 5.70 3.55
N ASP A 62 -12.66 4.63 3.29
CA ASP A 62 -12.38 3.57 4.26
C ASP A 62 -10.90 3.18 4.39
N GLU A 63 -10.00 3.78 3.60
CA GLU A 63 -8.56 3.47 3.62
C GLU A 63 -7.96 3.58 5.02
N PHE A 64 -8.47 4.49 5.85
CA PHE A 64 -7.95 4.72 7.19
C PHE A 64 -8.11 3.49 8.09
N ILE A 65 -9.17 2.69 7.90
CA ILE A 65 -9.40 1.47 8.68
C ILE A 65 -8.28 0.47 8.41
N TYR A 66 -7.96 0.28 7.13
CA TYR A 66 -6.88 -0.61 6.70
C TYR A 66 -5.51 -0.14 7.21
N HIS A 67 -5.15 1.11 6.96
CA HIS A 67 -3.83 1.62 7.29
C HIS A 67 -3.60 1.72 8.81
N GLU A 68 -4.61 2.09 9.58
CA GLU A 68 -4.52 2.06 11.04
C GLU A 68 -4.26 0.64 11.57
N ILE A 69 -4.99 -0.36 11.07
CA ILE A 69 -4.81 -1.75 11.50
C ILE A 69 -3.46 -2.30 11.03
N LEU A 70 -3.00 -1.93 9.85
CA LEU A 70 -1.70 -2.37 9.33
C LEU A 70 -0.52 -1.82 10.15
N VAL A 71 -0.60 -0.57 10.61
CA VAL A 71 0.50 0.18 11.19
C VAL A 71 0.50 0.20 12.71
N GLN A 72 -0.63 0.58 13.32
CA GLN A 72 -0.66 0.91 14.73
C GLN A 72 -0.33 -0.25 15.68
N PRO A 73 -0.76 -1.51 15.43
CA PRO A 73 -0.38 -2.62 16.29
C PRO A 73 1.12 -2.84 16.36
N GLY A 74 1.83 -2.71 15.21
CA GLY A 74 3.29 -2.84 15.16
C GLY A 74 4.02 -1.74 15.94
N LEU A 75 3.58 -0.49 15.77
CA LEU A 75 4.16 0.64 16.52
C LEU A 75 3.93 0.52 18.03
N LEU A 76 2.74 0.08 18.43
CA LEU A 76 2.39 -0.05 19.84
C LEU A 76 3.06 -1.25 20.53
N ALA A 77 3.40 -2.29 19.75
CA ALA A 77 4.12 -3.45 20.27
C ALA A 77 5.60 -3.13 20.55
N HIS A 78 6.17 -2.14 19.88
CA HIS A 78 7.56 -1.73 20.09
C HIS A 78 7.67 -0.72 21.25
N PRO A 79 8.61 -0.89 22.21
CA PRO A 79 8.69 -0.04 23.41
C PRO A 79 8.98 1.45 23.10
N LYS A 80 9.70 1.73 22.03
CA LYS A 80 10.02 3.10 21.59
C LYS A 80 10.45 3.08 20.11
N PRO A 81 9.51 3.01 19.13
CA PRO A 81 9.87 3.01 17.73
C PRO A 81 10.41 4.39 17.31
N VAL A 82 11.51 4.40 16.56
CA VAL A 82 12.19 5.62 16.09
C VAL A 82 12.33 5.63 14.58
N ARG A 83 12.59 4.47 13.98
CA ARG A 83 12.83 4.31 12.55
C ARG A 83 11.87 3.29 11.96
N ALA A 84 11.17 3.66 10.92
CA ALA A 84 10.27 2.77 10.21
C ALA A 84 10.62 2.67 8.73
N MET A 85 10.26 1.54 8.12
CA MET A 85 10.32 1.33 6.68
C MET A 85 8.97 0.85 6.17
N VAL A 86 8.55 1.38 5.02
CA VAL A 86 7.39 0.90 4.26
C VAL A 86 7.89 0.30 2.95
N ILE A 87 7.44 -0.88 2.65
CA ILE A 87 7.69 -1.59 1.38
C ILE A 87 6.39 -1.54 0.59
N GLY A 88 6.38 -0.79 -0.52
CA GLY A 88 5.18 -0.41 -1.24
C GLY A 88 4.49 0.81 -0.61
N GLY A 89 3.16 0.82 -0.58
CA GLY A 89 2.35 1.90 0.02
C GLY A 89 2.34 3.19 -0.80
N GLY A 90 2.34 3.06 -2.13
CA GLY A 90 2.50 4.16 -3.10
C GLY A 90 1.56 5.35 -2.94
N GLU A 91 0.39 5.20 -2.31
CA GLU A 91 -0.52 6.31 -2.03
C GLU A 91 -0.14 7.11 -0.76
N GLY A 92 0.83 6.64 0.04
CA GLY A 92 1.39 7.36 1.17
C GLY A 92 0.58 7.33 2.46
N ALA A 93 -0.54 6.63 2.51
CA ALA A 93 -1.38 6.55 3.70
C ALA A 93 -0.70 5.74 4.83
N THR A 94 0.03 4.69 4.50
CA THR A 94 0.87 3.93 5.46
C THR A 94 1.96 4.81 6.07
N VAL A 95 2.62 5.64 5.27
CA VAL A 95 3.60 6.63 5.78
C VAL A 95 2.92 7.62 6.71
N ARG A 96 1.73 8.15 6.33
CA ARG A 96 0.94 9.04 7.18
C ARG A 96 0.65 8.42 8.55
N GLU A 97 0.22 7.17 8.59
CA GLU A 97 -0.10 6.49 9.86
C GLU A 97 1.15 6.29 10.73
N ILE A 98 2.29 5.96 10.14
CA ILE A 98 3.56 5.85 10.86
C ILE A 98 3.97 7.20 11.48
N LEU A 99 3.83 8.28 10.73
CA LEU A 99 4.22 9.63 11.17
C LEU A 99 3.34 10.19 12.29
N ARG A 100 2.16 9.64 12.53
CA ARG A 100 1.33 9.96 13.71
C ARG A 100 1.99 9.57 15.03
N HIS A 101 2.91 8.60 15.01
CA HIS A 101 3.60 8.19 16.21
C HIS A 101 4.70 9.22 16.57
N PRO A 102 4.67 9.81 17.79
CA PRO A 102 5.51 10.97 18.12
C PRO A 102 7.00 10.66 18.23
N THR A 103 7.38 9.39 18.40
CA THR A 103 8.80 9.01 18.53
C THR A 103 9.47 8.72 17.19
N ILE A 104 8.70 8.56 16.10
CA ILE A 104 9.26 8.34 14.78
C ILE A 104 9.99 9.59 14.29
N THR A 105 11.26 9.42 13.95
CA THR A 105 12.11 10.49 13.41
C THR A 105 12.60 10.21 11.99
N ASP A 106 12.47 8.98 11.51
CA ASP A 106 12.88 8.54 10.16
C ASP A 106 11.89 7.49 9.65
N CYS A 107 11.26 7.79 8.53
CA CYS A 107 10.33 6.88 7.83
C CYS A 107 10.79 6.75 6.38
N LEU A 108 11.30 5.57 6.03
CA LEU A 108 11.72 5.25 4.68
C LEU A 108 10.59 4.51 3.95
N MET A 109 10.14 5.02 2.82
CA MET A 109 9.26 4.33 1.90
C MET A 109 10.06 3.87 0.68
N VAL A 110 9.92 2.61 0.29
CA VAL A 110 10.54 2.04 -0.90
C VAL A 110 9.45 1.43 -1.78
N ASP A 111 9.20 2.07 -2.90
CA ASP A 111 8.24 1.62 -3.91
C ASP A 111 8.93 1.52 -5.26
N ILE A 112 8.68 0.42 -5.97
CA ILE A 112 9.30 0.18 -7.27
C ILE A 112 8.71 1.08 -8.36
N ASP A 113 7.47 1.53 -8.18
CA ASP A 113 6.72 2.29 -9.18
C ASP A 113 6.60 3.77 -8.82
N GLY A 114 7.67 4.53 -9.11
CA GLY A 114 7.69 5.97 -8.87
C GLY A 114 6.62 6.76 -9.64
N GLU A 115 6.13 6.25 -10.78
CA GLU A 115 5.08 6.92 -11.54
C GLU A 115 3.74 6.83 -10.82
N VAL A 116 3.42 5.68 -10.20
CA VAL A 116 2.25 5.52 -9.32
C VAL A 116 2.34 6.47 -8.13
N VAL A 117 3.51 6.53 -7.47
CA VAL A 117 3.71 7.43 -6.31
C VAL A 117 3.46 8.90 -6.69
N GLU A 118 3.99 9.36 -7.82
CA GLU A 118 3.80 10.75 -8.27
C GLU A 118 2.33 11.05 -8.65
N GLU A 119 1.61 10.11 -9.27
CA GLU A 119 0.19 10.28 -9.54
C GLU A 119 -0.64 10.27 -8.25
N CYS A 120 -0.29 9.43 -7.27
CA CYS A 120 -0.94 9.42 -5.96
C CYS A 120 -0.72 10.74 -5.20
N LYS A 121 0.51 11.26 -5.17
CA LYS A 121 0.81 12.58 -4.59
C LYS A 121 -0.06 13.67 -5.18
N LYS A 122 -0.25 13.67 -6.48
CA LYS A 122 -0.99 14.69 -7.20
C LYS A 122 -2.51 14.57 -7.00
N HIS A 123 -3.04 13.37 -6.99
CA HIS A 123 -4.47 13.13 -7.12
C HIS A 123 -5.15 12.60 -5.86
N LEU A 124 -4.39 12.08 -4.89
CA LEU A 124 -4.89 11.50 -3.64
C LEU A 124 -4.36 12.22 -2.38
N PRO A 125 -4.35 13.57 -2.34
CA PRO A 125 -3.84 14.30 -1.17
C PRO A 125 -4.60 14.01 0.12
N GLU A 126 -5.83 13.52 0.03
CA GLU A 126 -6.65 13.12 1.16
C GLU A 126 -6.11 11.86 1.86
N MET A 127 -5.42 10.98 1.11
CA MET A 127 -4.85 9.75 1.63
C MET A 127 -3.51 10.01 2.31
N HIS A 128 -2.56 10.65 1.64
CA HIS A 128 -1.22 10.88 2.22
C HIS A 128 -1.15 12.08 3.18
N GLN A 129 -2.07 13.05 3.09
CA GLN A 129 -2.18 14.22 3.99
C GLN A 129 -0.84 14.94 4.22
N GLY A 130 0.00 15.08 3.19
CA GLY A 130 1.31 15.71 3.28
C GLY A 130 2.42 14.82 3.83
N ALA A 131 2.22 13.53 3.97
CA ALA A 131 3.23 12.61 4.50
C ALA A 131 4.49 12.53 3.65
N PHE A 132 4.40 12.72 2.35
CA PHE A 132 5.54 12.73 1.45
C PHE A 132 6.46 13.96 1.65
N GLU A 133 5.91 15.08 2.09
CA GLU A 133 6.61 16.35 2.34
C GLU A 133 7.10 16.48 3.78
N ASP A 134 6.75 15.54 4.67
CA ASP A 134 7.27 15.53 6.05
C ASP A 134 8.77 15.31 6.04
N LYS A 135 9.51 16.15 6.78
CA LYS A 135 10.98 16.09 6.87
C LYS A 135 11.53 14.76 7.38
N ARG A 136 10.70 13.94 7.99
CA ARG A 136 11.03 12.59 8.47
C ARG A 136 10.90 11.53 7.38
N THR A 137 10.25 11.85 6.26
CA THR A 137 10.00 10.92 5.16
C THR A 137 11.13 10.92 4.15
N ARG A 138 11.57 9.72 3.80
CA ARG A 138 12.46 9.46 2.66
C ARG A 138 11.73 8.54 1.70
N VAL A 139 11.69 8.86 0.41
CA VAL A 139 11.08 8.02 -0.62
C VAL A 139 12.17 7.57 -1.59
N LEU A 140 12.24 6.26 -1.85
CA LEU A 140 13.11 5.65 -2.85
C LEU A 140 12.27 4.88 -3.86
N HIS A 141 12.60 5.05 -5.14
CA HIS A 141 11.96 4.32 -6.24
C HIS A 141 12.90 3.22 -6.72
N GLU A 142 12.89 2.10 -6.00
CA GLU A 142 13.70 0.92 -6.32
C GLU A 142 13.05 -0.37 -5.81
N ASP A 143 13.60 -1.50 -6.21
CA ASP A 143 13.22 -2.81 -5.70
C ASP A 143 13.57 -2.93 -4.21
N ALA A 144 12.56 -3.12 -3.36
CA ALA A 144 12.71 -3.19 -1.91
C ALA A 144 13.58 -4.39 -1.46
N ARG A 145 13.51 -5.53 -2.16
CA ARG A 145 14.39 -6.68 -1.88
C ARG A 145 15.84 -6.32 -2.17
N ALA A 146 16.12 -5.72 -3.31
CA ALA A 146 17.47 -5.27 -3.67
C ALA A 146 17.99 -4.20 -2.70
N TYR A 147 17.12 -3.33 -2.19
CA TYR A 147 17.48 -2.39 -1.13
C TYR A 147 17.87 -3.11 0.16
N LEU A 148 17.03 -4.05 0.65
CA LEU A 148 17.28 -4.80 1.88
C LEU A 148 18.57 -5.64 1.81
N GLU A 149 18.91 -6.19 0.64
CA GLU A 149 20.15 -6.94 0.43
C GLU A 149 21.40 -6.06 0.60
N LYS A 150 21.34 -4.80 0.19
CA LYS A 150 22.50 -3.88 0.18
C LYS A 150 22.62 -3.04 1.45
N THR A 151 21.49 -2.67 2.05
CA THR A 151 21.49 -1.75 3.19
C THR A 151 22.02 -2.42 4.46
N LYS A 152 22.59 -1.59 5.35
CA LYS A 152 22.91 -1.97 6.73
C LYS A 152 22.00 -1.28 7.75
N GLU A 153 21.05 -0.49 7.25
CA GLU A 153 20.08 0.19 8.11
C GLU A 153 19.19 -0.85 8.81
N ARG A 154 18.79 -0.52 10.05
CA ARG A 154 17.85 -1.32 10.82
C ARG A 154 16.66 -0.46 11.23
N PHE A 155 15.51 -1.11 11.33
CA PHE A 155 14.23 -0.46 11.54
C PHE A 155 13.51 -1.08 12.75
N ASP A 156 12.79 -0.24 13.47
CA ASP A 156 11.95 -0.66 14.59
C ASP A 156 10.59 -1.18 14.12
N LEU A 157 10.16 -0.70 12.95
CA LEU A 157 8.99 -1.21 12.25
C LEU A 157 9.30 -1.36 10.76
N ILE A 158 8.95 -2.51 10.19
CA ILE A 158 8.89 -2.70 8.73
C ILE A 158 7.45 -3.07 8.38
N VAL A 159 6.81 -2.24 7.55
CA VAL A 159 5.46 -2.49 7.04
C VAL A 159 5.57 -2.96 5.60
N VAL A 160 4.99 -4.11 5.30
CA VAL A 160 4.88 -4.64 3.93
C VAL A 160 3.46 -4.36 3.45
N ASP A 161 3.34 -3.34 2.61
CA ASP A 161 2.08 -2.83 2.08
C ASP A 161 2.08 -2.95 0.55
N LEU A 162 1.88 -4.17 0.11
CA LEU A 162 1.95 -4.58 -1.30
C LEU A 162 0.60 -5.11 -1.77
N PRO A 163 0.29 -4.98 -3.06
CA PRO A 163 -0.82 -5.73 -3.67
C PRO A 163 -0.68 -7.23 -3.42
N GLU A 164 -1.82 -7.93 -3.41
CA GLU A 164 -1.79 -9.40 -3.34
C GLU A 164 -0.93 -9.99 -4.46
N PRO A 165 -0.08 -11.00 -4.13
CA PRO A 165 0.74 -11.64 -5.14
C PRO A 165 -0.16 -12.36 -6.14
N LEU A 166 -0.16 -11.91 -7.39
CA LEU A 166 -0.68 -12.70 -8.49
C LEU A 166 0.32 -13.83 -8.80
N GLU A 167 -0.17 -14.96 -9.32
CA GLU A 167 0.67 -16.14 -9.59
C GLU A 167 1.91 -15.84 -10.46
N GLU A 168 1.87 -14.74 -11.24
CA GLU A 168 2.98 -14.25 -12.06
C GLU A 168 3.15 -12.74 -11.83
N GLY A 169 4.20 -12.34 -11.10
CA GLY A 169 4.48 -10.91 -10.91
C GLY A 169 5.68 -10.66 -10.00
N PRO A 170 6.27 -9.45 -10.01
CA PRO A 170 7.44 -9.11 -9.20
C PRO A 170 7.16 -9.22 -7.69
N ALA A 171 5.91 -9.08 -7.27
CA ALA A 171 5.50 -9.19 -5.87
C ALA A 171 5.67 -10.62 -5.32
N CYS A 172 5.61 -11.69 -6.14
CA CYS A 172 5.75 -13.06 -5.67
C CYS A 172 7.07 -13.32 -4.92
N LEU A 173 8.15 -12.65 -5.31
CA LEU A 173 9.46 -12.78 -4.65
C LEU A 173 9.52 -12.10 -3.28
N LEU A 174 8.50 -11.30 -2.94
CA LEU A 174 8.37 -10.59 -1.67
C LEU A 174 7.50 -11.36 -0.65
N PHE A 175 7.08 -12.60 -0.99
CA PHE A 175 6.31 -13.50 -0.12
C PHE A 175 7.05 -14.82 0.10
N THR A 176 8.38 -14.78 0.15
CA THR A 176 9.25 -15.96 0.31
C THR A 176 9.96 -15.96 1.67
N THR A 177 10.35 -17.15 2.13
CA THR A 177 11.14 -17.31 3.37
C THR A 177 12.43 -16.48 3.33
N GLU A 178 13.07 -16.41 2.17
CA GLU A 178 14.29 -15.64 1.97
C GLU A 178 14.03 -14.14 2.15
N PHE A 179 12.90 -13.63 1.66
CA PHE A 179 12.53 -12.23 1.86
C PHE A 179 12.22 -11.92 3.31
N TYR A 180 11.48 -12.77 4.00
CA TYR A 180 11.23 -12.61 5.43
C TYR A 180 12.50 -12.69 6.27
N THR A 181 13.47 -13.50 5.86
CA THR A 181 14.80 -13.53 6.49
C THR A 181 15.53 -12.21 6.31
N LEU A 182 15.49 -11.61 5.11
CA LEU A 182 16.07 -10.29 4.87
C LEU A 182 15.40 -9.21 5.74
N ILE A 183 14.07 -9.22 5.87
CA ILE A 183 13.35 -8.31 6.76
C ILE A 183 13.81 -8.50 8.20
N HIS A 184 13.84 -9.74 8.70
CA HIS A 184 14.29 -10.06 10.04
C HIS A 184 15.70 -9.51 10.34
N ASP A 185 16.63 -9.65 9.40
CA ASP A 185 18.00 -9.15 9.53
C ASP A 185 18.09 -7.62 9.53
N ARG A 186 17.06 -6.92 9.10
CA ARG A 186 16.96 -5.45 9.06
C ARG A 186 16.06 -4.90 10.17
N LEU A 187 15.47 -5.74 10.98
CA LEU A 187 14.80 -5.32 12.21
C LEU A 187 15.83 -5.08 13.32
N THR A 188 15.54 -4.15 14.22
CA THR A 188 16.23 -4.01 15.51
C THR A 188 15.84 -5.18 16.43
N ASP A 189 16.48 -5.32 17.58
CA ASP A 189 16.25 -6.45 18.50
C ASP A 189 14.80 -6.56 19.00
N HIS A 190 14.07 -5.45 19.03
CA HIS A 190 12.64 -5.38 19.36
C HIS A 190 11.77 -5.01 18.13
N GLY A 191 12.39 -5.01 16.96
CA GLY A 191 11.72 -4.61 15.72
C GLY A 191 10.55 -5.51 15.37
N VAL A 192 9.52 -4.92 14.78
CA VAL A 192 8.28 -5.59 14.42
C VAL A 192 8.07 -5.49 12.91
N MET A 193 7.56 -6.55 12.31
CA MET A 193 7.05 -6.54 10.95
C MET A 193 5.53 -6.62 10.99
N THR A 194 4.87 -5.82 10.17
CA THR A 194 3.45 -5.96 9.84
C THR A 194 3.29 -6.07 8.33
N MET A 195 2.29 -6.79 7.88
CA MET A 195 2.08 -6.96 6.44
C MET A 195 0.61 -7.16 6.09
N GLN A 196 0.27 -6.74 4.88
CA GLN A 196 -0.96 -7.12 4.22
C GLN A 196 -0.86 -8.59 3.79
N ALA A 197 -1.75 -9.44 4.28
CA ALA A 197 -1.71 -10.88 4.06
C ALA A 197 -2.84 -11.41 3.15
N GLY A 198 -3.61 -10.51 2.54
CA GLY A 198 -4.72 -10.87 1.66
C GLY A 198 -5.98 -11.33 2.38
N MET A 199 -6.97 -11.75 1.61
CA MET A 199 -8.25 -12.22 2.12
C MET A 199 -8.21 -13.73 2.42
N THR A 200 -8.55 -14.13 3.64
CA THR A 200 -8.53 -15.53 4.10
C THR A 200 -9.34 -16.48 3.22
N LYS A 201 -10.48 -16.04 2.65
CA LYS A 201 -11.30 -16.86 1.76
C LYS A 201 -10.69 -17.12 0.39
N ILE A 202 -9.82 -16.23 -0.10
CA ILE A 202 -9.22 -16.33 -1.43
C ILE A 202 -7.86 -17.04 -1.34
N ASN A 203 -7.17 -16.89 -0.23
CA ASN A 203 -5.80 -17.37 -0.03
C ASN A 203 -5.73 -18.47 1.03
N GLU A 204 -6.70 -19.41 1.05
CA GLU A 204 -6.69 -20.52 2.03
C GLU A 204 -5.34 -21.26 2.10
N LEU A 205 -4.61 -21.34 0.98
CA LEU A 205 -3.30 -22.00 0.90
C LEU A 205 -2.16 -21.25 1.64
N PHE A 206 -2.34 -19.98 1.97
CA PHE A 206 -1.32 -19.18 2.66
C PHE A 206 -1.47 -19.16 4.20
N PHE A 207 -2.56 -19.73 4.72
CA PHE A 207 -2.87 -19.71 6.16
C PHE A 207 -2.76 -21.08 6.85
N TYR A 208 -2.21 -22.11 6.14
CA TYR A 208 -2.01 -23.46 6.69
C TYR A 208 -0.58 -23.95 6.60
#